data_6fc12d5d6cd2f265bd3c8b075b0ec726
#
_entry.id   6fc12d5d6cd2f265bd3c8b075b0ec726
#
_cell.length_a   1.000
_cell.length_b   1.000
_cell.length_c   1.000
_cell.angle_alpha   90.00
_cell.angle_beta   90.00
_cell.angle_gamma   90.00
#
_symmetry.space_group_name_H-M   'P 1'
#
loop_
_entity.id
_entity.type
_entity.pdbx_description
1 polymer ?
#
loop_
_entity_poly.entity_id
_entity_poly.type
_entity_poly.pdbx_seq_one_letter_code
_entity_poly.pdbx_strand_id
1 'polypeptide(L)'
;MKERTKLIIGLGLVVVGLVVAIVGGVLVHMAEAPEVNEFGQEMFPGFPRGWVVATIAQTISLSGFLMILAGITFGFLHDRKLTWARAMLGALVFTGFLFILFAIIPNQMLTLFQATLEWTPQKIFLTIPSFLTLGSEISISYAALKDMIVAGYATTLLIVVPVVMYQMQERAKKADEPKPDPVSRFGRPMREPRKAAN
;
A
#
# COMPACT_ATOMS: atom_id res chain seq x y z
N MET A 1 -8.61 -6.35 -25.02
CA MET A 1 -7.22 -6.90 -25.06
C MET A 1 -7.31 -8.42 -24.96
N LYS A 2 -6.56 -9.19 -25.79
CA LYS A 2 -6.60 -10.65 -25.76
C LYS A 2 -6.11 -11.16 -24.40
N GLU A 3 -6.69 -12.25 -23.88
CA GLU A 3 -6.36 -12.82 -22.57
C GLU A 3 -4.84 -13.11 -22.39
N ARG A 4 -4.21 -13.63 -23.44
CA ARG A 4 -2.76 -13.90 -23.45
C ARG A 4 -1.91 -12.64 -23.27
N THR A 5 -2.32 -11.52 -23.85
CA THR A 5 -1.61 -10.23 -23.73
C THR A 5 -1.65 -9.72 -22.28
N LYS A 6 -2.82 -9.81 -21.61
CA LYS A 6 -2.94 -9.44 -20.18
C LYS A 6 -2.02 -10.28 -19.30
N LEU A 7 -1.94 -11.58 -19.56
CA LEU A 7 -1.09 -12.49 -18.80
C LEU A 7 0.40 -12.20 -19.00
N ILE A 8 0.83 -11.93 -20.25
CA ILE A 8 2.22 -11.60 -20.55
C ILE A 8 2.62 -10.27 -19.88
N ILE A 9 1.77 -9.24 -19.96
CA ILE A 9 2.01 -7.94 -19.30
C ILE A 9 2.05 -8.12 -17.78
N GLY A 10 1.09 -8.87 -17.21
CA GLY A 10 1.06 -9.13 -15.77
C GLY A 10 2.31 -9.85 -15.28
N LEU A 11 2.74 -10.90 -15.99
CA LEU A 11 3.96 -11.64 -15.68
C LEU A 11 5.21 -10.75 -15.84
N GLY A 12 5.27 -9.93 -16.90
CA GLY A 12 6.33 -8.94 -17.11
C GLY A 12 6.44 -7.97 -15.94
N LEU A 13 5.30 -7.42 -15.48
CA LEU A 13 5.26 -6.54 -14.29
C LEU A 13 5.75 -7.23 -13.03
N VAL A 14 5.40 -8.52 -12.82
CA VAL A 14 5.88 -9.30 -11.67
C VAL A 14 7.40 -9.46 -11.73
N VAL A 15 7.95 -9.87 -12.88
CA VAL A 15 9.39 -10.10 -13.03
C VAL A 15 10.17 -8.79 -12.89
N VAL A 16 9.75 -7.72 -13.57
CA VAL A 16 10.40 -6.40 -13.46
C VAL A 16 10.27 -5.86 -12.05
N GLY A 17 9.08 -5.97 -11.43
CA GLY A 17 8.85 -5.56 -10.05
C GLY A 17 9.74 -6.29 -9.06
N LEU A 18 9.96 -7.60 -9.25
CA LEU A 18 10.89 -8.39 -8.43
C LEU A 18 12.33 -7.87 -8.54
N VAL A 19 12.79 -7.61 -9.76
CA VAL A 19 14.14 -7.06 -9.99
C VAL A 19 14.28 -5.69 -9.33
N VAL A 20 13.29 -4.79 -9.52
CA VAL A 20 13.28 -3.45 -8.92
C VAL A 20 13.26 -3.53 -7.39
N ALA A 21 12.47 -4.43 -6.80
CA ALA A 21 12.41 -4.62 -5.36
C ALA A 21 13.76 -5.11 -4.79
N ILE A 22 14.40 -6.07 -5.45
CA ILE A 22 15.72 -6.59 -5.02
C ILE A 22 16.79 -5.49 -5.15
N VAL A 23 16.84 -4.80 -6.29
CA VAL A 23 17.80 -3.70 -6.50
C VAL A 23 17.62 -2.62 -5.45
N GLY A 24 16.38 -2.19 -5.21
CA GLY A 24 16.08 -1.23 -4.14
C GLY A 24 16.53 -1.72 -2.77
N GLY A 25 16.26 -2.98 -2.41
CA GLY A 25 16.71 -3.59 -1.15
C GLY A 25 18.23 -3.62 -0.99
N VAL A 26 18.96 -3.96 -2.07
CA VAL A 26 20.44 -3.92 -2.06
C VAL A 26 20.94 -2.49 -1.87
N LEU A 27 20.35 -1.51 -2.57
CA LEU A 27 20.72 -0.10 -2.41
C LEU A 27 20.46 0.42 -0.99
N VAL A 28 19.35 0.03 -0.36
CA VAL A 28 19.07 0.32 1.07
C VAL A 28 20.18 -0.25 1.95
N HIS A 29 20.49 -1.53 1.76
CA HIS A 29 21.54 -2.19 2.53
C HIS A 29 22.89 -1.46 2.40
N MET A 30 23.26 -1.04 1.19
CA MET A 30 24.50 -0.28 0.97
C MET A 30 24.47 1.12 1.61
N ALA A 31 23.31 1.78 1.59
CA ALA A 31 23.15 3.13 2.14
C ALA A 31 23.16 3.16 3.69
N GLU A 32 22.64 2.09 4.33
CA GLU A 32 22.50 1.98 5.78
C GLU A 32 23.64 1.18 6.44
N ALA A 33 24.47 0.49 5.65
CA ALA A 33 25.60 -0.27 6.18
C ALA A 33 26.60 0.67 6.91
N PRO A 34 27.25 0.22 8.01
CA PRO A 34 28.27 0.98 8.68
C PRO A 34 29.45 1.27 7.73
N GLU A 35 30.18 2.38 7.95
CA GLU A 35 31.33 2.73 7.10
C GLU A 35 32.43 1.69 7.17
N VAL A 36 32.61 1.14 8.37
CA VAL A 36 33.66 0.15 8.66
C VAL A 36 33.02 -1.04 9.34
N ASN A 37 33.35 -2.25 8.90
CA ASN A 37 32.87 -3.48 9.55
C ASN A 37 33.66 -3.76 10.85
N GLU A 38 33.27 -4.80 11.57
CA GLU A 38 33.90 -5.24 12.82
C GLU A 38 35.40 -5.59 12.65
N PHE A 39 35.85 -5.85 11.42
CA PHE A 39 37.24 -6.17 11.09
C PHE A 39 38.05 -4.95 10.61
N GLY A 40 37.52 -3.73 10.69
CA GLY A 40 38.18 -2.53 10.25
C GLY A 40 38.24 -2.33 8.72
N GLN A 41 37.43 -3.05 7.95
CA GLN A 41 37.38 -2.93 6.48
C GLN A 41 36.27 -1.93 6.09
N GLU A 42 36.57 -1.05 5.14
CA GLU A 42 35.58 -0.16 4.58
C GLU A 42 34.47 -0.92 3.83
N MET A 43 33.23 -0.66 4.20
CA MET A 43 32.05 -1.22 3.55
C MET A 43 31.59 -0.28 2.44
N PHE A 44 31.51 -0.80 1.21
CA PHE A 44 31.01 -0.07 0.03
C PHE A 44 31.67 1.31 -0.16
N PRO A 45 33.02 1.38 -0.34
CA PRO A 45 33.71 2.64 -0.54
C PRO A 45 33.17 3.39 -1.77
N GLY A 46 32.93 4.69 -1.63
CA GLY A 46 32.38 5.53 -2.70
C GLY A 46 30.86 5.45 -2.92
N PHE A 47 30.12 4.60 -2.19
CA PHE A 47 28.66 4.61 -2.27
C PHE A 47 28.11 5.75 -1.41
N PRO A 48 27.20 6.61 -1.97
CA PRO A 48 26.64 7.72 -1.22
C PRO A 48 25.77 7.20 -0.07
N ARG A 49 25.94 7.79 1.12
CA ARG A 49 25.24 7.41 2.35
C ARG A 49 24.31 8.53 2.79
N GLY A 50 23.51 8.23 3.79
CA GLY A 50 22.63 9.19 4.43
C GLY A 50 21.15 8.93 4.16
N TRP A 51 20.31 9.57 4.95
CA TRP A 51 18.87 9.33 4.97
C TRP A 51 18.18 9.55 3.62
N VAL A 52 18.63 10.52 2.83
CA VAL A 52 18.04 10.80 1.50
C VAL A 52 18.24 9.61 0.56
N VAL A 53 19.48 9.08 0.53
CA VAL A 53 19.81 7.93 -0.33
C VAL A 53 19.04 6.69 0.11
N ALA A 54 19.00 6.43 1.42
CA ALA A 54 18.24 5.33 2.00
C ALA A 54 16.73 5.45 1.66
N THR A 55 16.12 6.64 1.82
CA THR A 55 14.71 6.89 1.50
C THR A 55 14.41 6.68 0.01
N ILE A 56 15.29 7.15 -0.88
CA ILE A 56 15.14 6.92 -2.33
C ILE A 56 15.20 5.41 -2.63
N ALA A 57 16.18 4.71 -2.07
CA ALA A 57 16.35 3.28 -2.26
C ALA A 57 15.16 2.47 -1.72
N GLN A 58 14.63 2.83 -0.56
CA GLN A 58 13.41 2.25 0.01
C GLN A 58 12.18 2.49 -0.88
N THR A 59 12.04 3.70 -1.45
CA THR A 59 10.96 4.03 -2.38
C THR A 59 11.05 3.20 -3.65
N ILE A 60 12.26 2.96 -4.18
CA ILE A 60 12.48 2.07 -5.32
C ILE A 60 12.06 0.64 -4.97
N SER A 61 12.49 0.11 -3.83
CA SER A 61 12.10 -1.23 -3.37
C SER A 61 10.58 -1.38 -3.21
N LEU A 62 9.94 -0.40 -2.58
CA LEU A 62 8.49 -0.38 -2.41
C LEU A 62 7.75 -0.29 -3.75
N SER A 63 8.24 0.51 -4.70
CA SER A 63 7.65 0.58 -6.05
C SER A 63 7.72 -0.75 -6.78
N GLY A 64 8.82 -1.49 -6.64
CA GLY A 64 8.97 -2.85 -7.14
C GLY A 64 7.92 -3.81 -6.55
N PHE A 65 7.70 -3.75 -5.25
CA PHE A 65 6.67 -4.55 -4.59
C PHE A 65 5.26 -4.19 -5.07
N LEU A 66 4.93 -2.90 -5.22
CA LEU A 66 3.67 -2.45 -5.81
C LEU A 66 3.48 -2.94 -7.25
N MET A 67 4.57 -2.97 -8.05
CA MET A 67 4.52 -3.52 -9.41
C MET A 67 4.20 -5.02 -9.40
N ILE A 68 4.73 -5.80 -8.44
CA ILE A 68 4.38 -7.22 -8.27
C ILE A 68 2.88 -7.37 -7.99
N LEU A 69 2.34 -6.62 -7.01
CA LEU A 69 0.91 -6.68 -6.67
C LEU A 69 0.03 -6.27 -7.86
N ALA A 70 0.42 -5.21 -8.59
CA ALA A 70 -0.28 -4.76 -9.79
C ALA A 70 -0.21 -5.81 -10.90
N GLY A 71 0.94 -6.44 -11.11
CA GLY A 71 1.15 -7.50 -12.11
C GLY A 71 0.28 -8.72 -11.83
N ILE A 72 0.20 -9.17 -10.57
CA ILE A 72 -0.68 -10.27 -10.16
C ILE A 72 -2.15 -9.87 -10.37
N THR A 73 -2.55 -8.68 -9.95
CA THR A 73 -3.92 -8.19 -10.11
C THR A 73 -4.32 -8.14 -11.57
N PHE A 74 -3.52 -7.51 -12.42
CA PHE A 74 -3.83 -7.32 -13.82
C PHE A 74 -3.76 -8.60 -14.64
N GLY A 75 -2.74 -9.43 -14.42
CA GLY A 75 -2.52 -10.65 -15.20
C GLY A 75 -3.42 -11.82 -14.83
N PHE A 76 -3.72 -11.95 -13.53
CA PHE A 76 -4.38 -13.16 -13.02
C PHE A 76 -5.77 -12.95 -12.42
N LEU A 77 -6.09 -11.74 -11.94
CA LEU A 77 -7.38 -11.46 -11.28
C LEU A 77 -8.34 -10.67 -12.15
N HIS A 78 -7.87 -9.65 -12.87
CA HIS A 78 -8.72 -8.70 -13.59
C HIS A 78 -9.48 -9.39 -14.74
N ASP A 79 -10.80 -9.19 -14.80
CA ASP A 79 -11.72 -9.74 -15.80
C ASP A 79 -11.71 -11.29 -15.89
N ARG A 80 -11.38 -11.98 -14.80
CA ARG A 80 -11.33 -13.44 -14.76
C ARG A 80 -12.44 -14.01 -13.87
N LYS A 81 -13.02 -15.14 -14.26
CA LYS A 81 -13.97 -15.86 -13.39
C LYS A 81 -13.27 -16.20 -12.06
N LEU A 82 -13.96 -15.93 -10.96
CA LEU A 82 -13.45 -16.23 -9.63
C LEU A 82 -13.39 -17.75 -9.44
N THR A 83 -12.17 -18.26 -9.30
CA THR A 83 -11.89 -19.64 -8.88
C THR A 83 -11.26 -19.60 -7.49
N TRP A 84 -11.23 -20.73 -6.79
CA TRP A 84 -10.65 -20.81 -5.46
C TRP A 84 -9.17 -20.34 -5.44
N ALA A 85 -8.38 -20.76 -6.41
CA ALA A 85 -6.99 -20.32 -6.54
C ALA A 85 -6.87 -18.79 -6.76
N ARG A 86 -7.75 -18.19 -7.55
CA ARG A 86 -7.77 -16.72 -7.76
C ARG A 86 -8.25 -15.97 -6.54
N ALA A 87 -9.18 -16.53 -5.78
CA ALA A 87 -9.60 -15.95 -4.50
C ALA A 87 -8.41 -15.90 -3.51
N MET A 88 -7.61 -16.97 -3.45
CA MET A 88 -6.38 -16.97 -2.65
C MET A 88 -5.36 -15.93 -3.11
N LEU A 89 -5.11 -15.83 -4.42
CA LEU A 89 -4.23 -14.79 -4.98
C LEU A 89 -4.76 -13.38 -4.67
N GLY A 90 -6.07 -13.17 -4.76
CA GLY A 90 -6.70 -11.90 -4.40
C GLY A 90 -6.51 -11.56 -2.92
N ALA A 91 -6.67 -12.54 -2.04
CA ALA A 91 -6.43 -12.37 -0.62
C ALA A 91 -4.95 -12.04 -0.34
N LEU A 92 -4.00 -12.70 -1.02
CA LEU A 92 -2.57 -12.41 -0.90
C LEU A 92 -2.25 -10.98 -1.34
N VAL A 93 -2.75 -10.54 -2.50
CA VAL A 93 -2.58 -9.16 -3.00
C VAL A 93 -3.15 -8.15 -2.01
N PHE A 94 -4.36 -8.41 -1.52
CA PHE A 94 -5.02 -7.54 -0.56
C PHE A 94 -4.24 -7.45 0.76
N THR A 95 -3.79 -8.59 1.31
CA THR A 95 -2.96 -8.62 2.51
C THR A 95 -1.63 -7.90 2.31
N GLY A 96 -0.98 -8.08 1.15
CA GLY A 96 0.25 -7.34 0.80
C GLY A 96 0.01 -5.83 0.75
N PHE A 97 -1.11 -5.39 0.20
CA PHE A 97 -1.47 -3.98 0.17
C PHE A 97 -1.75 -3.42 1.59
N LEU A 98 -2.47 -4.17 2.42
CA LEU A 98 -2.68 -3.80 3.83
C LEU A 98 -1.35 -3.73 4.60
N PHE A 99 -0.41 -4.64 4.33
CA PHE A 99 0.91 -4.62 4.95
C PHE A 99 1.68 -3.33 4.60
N ILE A 100 1.60 -2.86 3.35
CA ILE A 100 2.17 -1.55 2.98
C ILE A 100 1.53 -0.43 3.80
N LEU A 101 0.19 -0.37 3.83
CA LEU A 101 -0.54 0.71 4.48
C LEU A 101 -0.35 0.73 5.99
N PHE A 102 -0.40 -0.42 6.67
CA PHE A 102 -0.42 -0.48 8.13
C PHE A 102 0.93 -0.77 8.78
N ALA A 103 1.91 -1.29 8.02
CA ALA A 103 3.23 -1.60 8.56
C ALA A 103 4.33 -0.73 7.95
N ILE A 104 4.48 -0.75 6.61
CA ILE A 104 5.61 -0.08 5.97
C ILE A 104 5.51 1.44 6.09
N ILE A 105 4.38 2.04 5.69
CA ILE A 105 4.22 3.50 5.69
C ILE A 105 4.34 4.09 7.11
N PRO A 106 3.65 3.59 8.16
CA PRO A 106 3.81 4.11 9.50
C PRO A 106 5.24 3.97 10.04
N ASN A 107 5.90 2.84 9.76
CA ASN A 107 7.28 2.62 10.17
C ASN A 107 8.23 3.63 9.51
N GLN A 108 8.07 3.92 8.23
CA GLN A 108 8.83 4.93 7.51
C GLN A 108 8.58 6.35 8.05
N MET A 109 7.32 6.67 8.38
CA MET A 109 6.98 7.94 9.03
C MET A 109 7.67 8.09 10.39
N LEU A 110 7.65 7.05 11.22
CA LEU A 110 8.32 7.06 12.53
C LEU A 110 9.84 7.23 12.38
N THR A 111 10.46 6.52 11.45
CA THR A 111 11.89 6.62 11.16
C THR A 111 12.25 8.04 10.70
N LEU A 112 11.48 8.62 9.79
CA LEU A 112 11.67 10.00 9.32
C LEU A 112 11.60 11.00 10.49
N PHE A 113 10.56 10.89 11.32
CA PHE A 113 10.38 11.81 12.44
C PHE A 113 11.49 11.66 13.50
N GLN A 114 11.91 10.43 13.80
CA GLN A 114 12.91 10.17 14.85
C GLN A 114 14.34 10.40 14.36
N ALA A 115 14.73 9.79 13.23
CA ALA A 115 16.12 9.79 12.78
C ALA A 115 16.49 11.07 12.01
N THR A 116 15.55 11.64 11.23
CA THR A 116 15.85 12.79 10.37
C THR A 116 15.47 14.12 11.01
N LEU A 117 14.25 14.19 11.57
CA LEU A 117 13.74 15.43 12.18
C LEU A 117 14.09 15.54 13.66
N GLU A 118 14.64 14.46 14.24
CA GLU A 118 15.00 14.39 15.65
C GLU A 118 13.87 14.84 16.59
N TRP A 119 12.65 14.37 16.31
CA TRP A 119 11.49 14.66 17.13
C TRP A 119 11.54 13.86 18.43
N THR A 120 12.25 14.42 19.41
CA THR A 120 12.50 13.81 20.71
C THR A 120 11.53 14.32 21.77
N PRO A 121 11.36 13.61 22.91
CA PRO A 121 10.54 14.06 24.02
C PRO A 121 11.03 15.38 24.64
N GLN A 122 12.31 15.71 24.51
CA GLN A 122 12.94 16.92 25.05
C GLN A 122 12.63 18.17 24.23
N LYS A 123 12.30 18.02 22.95
CA LYS A 123 11.90 19.13 22.09
C LYS A 123 10.42 19.41 22.29
N ILE A 124 10.07 20.59 22.83
CA ILE A 124 8.69 21.02 23.05
C ILE A 124 8.14 21.65 21.77
N PHE A 125 7.00 21.14 21.29
CA PHE A 125 6.27 21.70 20.16
C PHE A 125 5.35 22.85 20.59
N LEU A 126 4.60 22.66 21.68
CA LEU A 126 3.63 23.62 22.18
C LEU A 126 3.53 23.51 23.70
N THR A 127 3.47 24.65 24.38
CA THR A 127 3.13 24.73 25.80
C THR A 127 1.76 25.41 25.95
N ILE A 128 0.81 24.72 26.56
CA ILE A 128 -0.51 25.25 26.87
C ILE A 128 -0.39 25.94 28.24
N PRO A 129 -0.66 27.26 28.32
CA PRO A 129 -0.49 27.99 29.57
C PRO A 129 -1.53 27.58 30.62
N SER A 130 -1.17 27.73 31.89
CA SER A 130 -1.93 27.27 33.06
C SER A 130 -3.35 27.81 33.17
N PHE A 131 -3.64 29.03 32.60
CA PHE A 131 -4.97 29.58 32.62
C PHE A 131 -5.99 28.80 31.74
N LEU A 132 -5.53 28.04 30.74
CA LEU A 132 -6.37 27.18 29.89
C LEU A 132 -6.53 25.76 30.46
N THR A 133 -5.68 25.38 31.39
CA THR A 133 -5.56 24.00 31.89
C THR A 133 -5.82 23.86 33.38
N LEU A 134 -6.54 24.81 33.96
CA LEU A 134 -6.97 24.80 35.36
C LEU A 134 -5.79 24.71 36.38
N GLY A 135 -4.67 25.37 36.08
CA GLY A 135 -3.61 25.59 37.05
C GLY A 135 -2.31 24.80 36.79
N SER A 136 -2.22 23.95 35.76
CA SER A 136 -1.02 23.21 35.39
C SER A 136 -0.58 23.54 33.98
N GLU A 137 0.69 23.80 33.73
CA GLU A 137 1.21 23.92 32.36
C GLU A 137 1.29 22.54 31.72
N ILE A 138 0.74 22.40 30.50
CA ILE A 138 0.83 21.18 29.71
C ILE A 138 1.76 21.42 28.53
N SER A 139 2.87 20.75 28.49
CA SER A 139 3.82 20.80 27.37
C SER A 139 3.66 19.59 26.47
N ILE A 140 3.37 19.84 25.19
CA ILE A 140 3.29 18.82 24.14
C ILE A 140 4.64 18.77 23.45
N SER A 141 5.31 17.61 23.53
CA SER A 141 6.60 17.39 22.85
C SER A 141 6.40 17.05 21.37
N TYR A 142 7.46 17.22 20.56
CA TYR A 142 7.47 16.73 19.18
C TYR A 142 7.32 15.20 19.09
N ALA A 143 7.78 14.46 20.11
CA ALA A 143 7.52 13.01 20.18
C ALA A 143 6.03 12.71 20.29
N ALA A 144 5.30 13.44 21.14
CA ALA A 144 3.84 13.28 21.24
C ALA A 144 3.12 13.66 19.94
N LEU A 145 3.57 14.74 19.27
CA LEU A 145 3.04 15.14 17.96
C LEU A 145 3.24 14.06 16.91
N LYS A 146 4.42 13.47 16.84
CA LYS A 146 4.74 12.34 15.96
C LYS A 146 3.77 11.17 16.17
N ASP A 147 3.57 10.78 17.42
CA ASP A 147 2.69 9.66 17.78
C ASP A 147 1.22 9.96 17.43
N MET A 148 0.76 11.20 17.63
CA MET A 148 -0.57 11.64 17.22
C MET A 148 -0.76 11.59 15.70
N ILE A 149 0.24 11.98 14.90
CA ILE A 149 0.18 11.93 13.43
C ILE A 149 0.07 10.48 12.96
N VAL A 150 0.93 9.60 13.48
CA VAL A 150 0.95 8.17 13.08
C VAL A 150 -0.32 7.45 13.54
N ALA A 151 -0.79 7.73 14.76
CA ALA A 151 -2.06 7.19 15.27
C ALA A 151 -3.26 7.70 14.45
N GLY A 152 -3.29 8.99 14.11
CA GLY A 152 -4.32 9.57 13.25
C GLY A 152 -4.36 8.93 11.87
N TYR A 153 -3.21 8.70 11.25
CA TYR A 153 -3.08 7.97 9.99
C TYR A 153 -3.66 6.55 10.11
N ALA A 154 -3.22 5.77 11.10
CA ALA A 154 -3.69 4.40 11.31
C ALA A 154 -5.21 4.33 11.58
N THR A 155 -5.73 5.23 12.42
CA THR A 155 -7.17 5.31 12.72
C THR A 155 -7.98 5.67 11.48
N THR A 156 -7.50 6.60 10.66
CA THR A 156 -8.15 6.96 9.40
C THR A 156 -8.23 5.76 8.46
N LEU A 157 -7.17 4.98 8.33
CA LEU A 157 -7.17 3.78 7.51
C LEU A 157 -8.12 2.70 8.04
N LEU A 158 -8.21 2.52 9.36
CA LEU A 158 -9.16 1.58 9.98
C LEU A 158 -10.63 1.90 9.63
N ILE A 159 -10.95 3.15 9.34
CA ILE A 159 -12.29 3.57 8.90
C ILE A 159 -12.41 3.48 7.38
N VAL A 160 -11.43 4.01 6.65
CA VAL A 160 -11.50 4.14 5.18
C VAL A 160 -11.46 2.78 4.49
N VAL A 161 -10.60 1.86 4.92
CA VAL A 161 -10.45 0.54 4.28
C VAL A 161 -11.75 -0.26 4.29
N PRO A 162 -12.45 -0.47 5.43
CA PRO A 162 -13.74 -1.16 5.44
C PRO A 162 -14.82 -0.46 4.61
N VAL A 163 -14.88 0.89 4.63
CA VAL A 163 -15.85 1.65 3.83
C VAL A 163 -15.62 1.43 2.34
N VAL A 164 -14.37 1.50 1.88
CA VAL A 164 -14.02 1.24 0.47
C VAL A 164 -14.36 -0.21 0.09
N MET A 165 -14.04 -1.17 0.94
CA MET A 165 -14.39 -2.58 0.71
C MET A 165 -15.89 -2.80 0.59
N TYR A 166 -16.68 -2.19 1.48
CA TYR A 166 -18.13 -2.26 1.44
C TYR A 166 -18.67 -1.69 0.13
N GLN A 167 -18.20 -0.51 -0.29
CA GLN A 167 -18.60 0.10 -1.56
C GLN A 167 -18.23 -0.76 -2.78
N MET A 168 -17.07 -1.42 -2.76
CA MET A 168 -16.67 -2.34 -3.83
C MET A 168 -17.58 -3.54 -3.89
N GLN A 169 -17.98 -4.11 -2.74
CA GLN A 169 -18.93 -5.24 -2.67
C GLN A 169 -20.30 -4.86 -3.20
N GLU A 170 -20.81 -3.67 -2.84
CA GLU A 170 -22.10 -3.20 -3.37
C GLU A 170 -22.07 -3.02 -4.89
N ARG A 171 -20.98 -2.46 -5.43
CA ARG A 171 -20.82 -2.32 -6.88
C ARG A 171 -20.76 -3.67 -7.57
N ALA A 172 -20.06 -4.65 -7.00
CA ALA A 172 -20.00 -6.00 -7.53
C ALA A 172 -21.39 -6.68 -7.52
N LYS A 173 -22.16 -6.56 -6.43
CA LYS A 173 -23.54 -7.08 -6.36
C LYS A 173 -24.45 -6.47 -7.43
N LYS A 174 -24.41 -5.13 -7.61
CA LYS A 174 -25.19 -4.44 -8.64
C LYS A 174 -24.80 -4.84 -10.07
N ALA A 175 -23.53 -5.20 -10.29
CA ALA A 175 -23.06 -5.68 -11.60
C ALA A 175 -23.55 -7.10 -11.91
N ASP A 176 -23.75 -7.93 -10.88
CA ASP A 176 -24.25 -9.32 -11.00
C ASP A 176 -25.80 -9.41 -10.99
N GLU A 177 -26.51 -8.32 -10.66
CA GLU A 177 -27.97 -8.31 -10.75
C GLU A 177 -28.41 -8.57 -12.19
N PRO A 178 -29.30 -9.56 -12.40
CA PRO A 178 -29.82 -9.83 -13.72
C PRO A 178 -30.52 -8.56 -14.24
N LYS A 179 -30.08 -8.09 -15.41
CA LYS A 179 -30.77 -6.98 -16.08
C LYS A 179 -32.25 -7.33 -16.23
N PRO A 180 -33.14 -6.42 -15.83
CA PRO A 180 -34.57 -6.68 -16.00
C PRO A 180 -34.87 -7.01 -17.47
N ASP A 181 -35.64 -8.07 -17.71
CA ASP A 181 -36.02 -8.47 -19.04
C ASP A 181 -36.64 -7.28 -19.79
N PRO A 182 -36.27 -7.06 -21.06
CA PRO A 182 -36.82 -5.98 -21.84
C PRO A 182 -38.35 -6.15 -21.92
N VAL A 183 -39.06 -5.15 -21.45
CA VAL A 183 -40.53 -5.17 -21.41
C VAL A 183 -41.06 -4.63 -22.74
N SER A 184 -41.98 -5.35 -23.38
CA SER A 184 -42.64 -4.86 -24.57
C SER A 184 -43.47 -3.60 -24.26
N ARG A 185 -43.80 -2.80 -25.29
CA ARG A 185 -44.64 -1.58 -25.17
C ARG A 185 -45.97 -1.82 -24.45
N PHE A 186 -46.37 -3.05 -24.27
CA PHE A 186 -47.60 -3.50 -23.60
C PHE A 186 -47.34 -4.18 -22.24
N GLY A 187 -46.16 -4.00 -21.65
CA GLY A 187 -45.81 -4.53 -20.31
C GLY A 187 -45.57 -6.05 -20.25
N ARG A 188 -45.47 -6.73 -21.38
CA ARG A 188 -45.16 -8.17 -21.41
C ARG A 188 -43.65 -8.39 -21.46
N PRO A 189 -43.08 -9.30 -20.64
CA PRO A 189 -41.64 -9.63 -20.71
C PRO A 189 -41.34 -10.21 -22.09
N MET A 190 -40.36 -9.57 -22.81
CA MET A 190 -39.89 -10.12 -24.08
C MET A 190 -38.81 -11.15 -23.76
N ARG A 191 -39.14 -12.43 -23.97
CA ARG A 191 -38.17 -13.52 -23.90
C ARG A 191 -37.19 -13.37 -25.05
N GLU A 192 -35.93 -13.15 -24.76
CA GLU A 192 -34.89 -13.23 -25.79
C GLU A 192 -34.95 -14.60 -26.49
N PRO A 193 -34.85 -14.64 -27.83
CA PRO A 193 -34.81 -15.91 -28.55
C PRO A 193 -33.59 -16.69 -28.05
N ARG A 194 -33.85 -17.91 -27.56
CA ARG A 194 -32.82 -18.83 -27.07
C ARG A 194 -31.81 -19.01 -28.19
N LYS A 195 -30.58 -18.45 -28.01
CA LYS A 195 -29.47 -18.73 -28.93
C LYS A 195 -29.32 -20.25 -29.02
N ALA A 196 -29.57 -20.79 -30.21
CA ALA A 196 -29.35 -22.20 -30.47
C ALA A 196 -27.88 -22.51 -30.09
N ALA A 197 -27.73 -23.52 -29.24
CA ALA A 197 -26.43 -24.05 -28.90
C ALA A 197 -25.87 -24.71 -30.17
N ASN A 198 -24.80 -24.07 -30.71
CA ASN A 198 -23.87 -24.72 -31.64
C ASN A 198 -22.66 -25.16 -30.85
#